data_567bf725ee09f4968f3eb81363802f48
#
_entry.id   567bf725ee09f4968f3eb81363802f48
#
_cell.length_a   1.000
_cell.length_b   1.000
_cell.length_c   1.000
_cell.angle_alpha   90.00
_cell.angle_beta   90.00
_cell.angle_gamma   90.00
#
_symmetry.space_group_name_H-M   'P 1'
#
loop_
_entity.id
_entity.type
_entity.pdbx_description
1 polymer ?
#
loop_
_entity_poly.entity_id
_entity_poly.type
_entity_poly.pdbx_seq_one_letter_code
_entity_poly.pdbx_strand_id
1 'polypeptide(L)'
;MTSSFRSDAPHAARHRTWSRWLPDSIALAGIAAYGILAYGQVHGQASVLDEGLYLVKGFLFAQGVYRPFQDYGPLTNHMPLAFLIPGWVQMVWGEGIRTGRFYALALGVVMMILLWRTCRREGSPAWSVVSVWAVPLNASLVKIYSQAISQVLVITLIMSMLYLGLGGGRKVWQTTVAAALAGALWMTRINLLPVLPLLIGYLWLSHGRRVGFLAGIAGGGIVVLGHAIYWPEILKLWAKWLPRALTPFLDSFRDSAGGIEAWGVRISAAQGWGIVIDSFRKHLLPLAGAIWAGLSFPGASSEPEERQRTRDALFLGTLLVVLTVLHGYATLGLTYCPYCLMNYLGFFSPIGLVLLAIAGAHWPPRLSRPRRIASLAFLILIPFAAGLTFDGRLADSVLSFQLPRASLAALRPGTIELGDLVSSSIGLSRTDSAIWLPYGIVSAAALCLAGISLAFLFRRRREATRRLQRSATTGLLVLVLAAATIRFGNTYSYYDCGLDVIQAEEAAGADLQAKVTSSALLYWGASGLSPVPLLYLDNPRLFPPQLNGIYTFRLGGEPAVLHRFSYWSQALAEDWLAAADFVLVDVGSYGGWLSAALASERYDEILRTPPTNPCRADSAIMIFRRVSDGS
;
A
#
# COMPACT_ATOMS: atom_id res chain seq x y z
N MET A 1 -1.11 -32.91 -66.99
CA MET A 1 -1.15 -31.47 -66.66
C MET A 1 -2.47 -31.17 -66.00
N THR A 2 -2.50 -31.14 -64.67
CA THR A 2 -3.66 -30.65 -63.90
C THR A 2 -3.12 -29.96 -62.63
N SER A 3 -3.16 -28.64 -62.68
CA SER A 3 -2.76 -27.75 -61.60
C SER A 3 -3.91 -27.62 -60.58
N SER A 4 -3.74 -28.17 -59.39
CA SER A 4 -4.67 -27.93 -58.28
C SER A 4 -4.31 -26.59 -57.60
N PHE A 5 -5.18 -25.59 -57.74
CA PHE A 5 -5.16 -24.35 -56.97
C PHE A 5 -5.51 -24.63 -55.51
N ARG A 6 -4.57 -24.46 -54.62
CA ARG A 6 -4.84 -24.35 -53.15
C ARG A 6 -5.19 -22.90 -52.81
N SER A 7 -6.45 -22.65 -52.53
CA SER A 7 -6.96 -21.39 -51.99
C SER A 7 -7.36 -21.52 -50.51
N ASP A 8 -6.37 -21.69 -49.61
CA ASP A 8 -6.67 -21.81 -48.15
C ASP A 8 -5.76 -20.91 -47.28
N ALA A 9 -5.43 -19.69 -47.71
CA ALA A 9 -4.51 -18.86 -46.97
C ALA A 9 -5.07 -17.67 -46.14
N PRO A 10 -6.31 -17.13 -46.25
CA PRO A 10 -6.65 -15.92 -45.48
C PRO A 10 -7.29 -16.19 -44.11
N HIS A 11 -7.96 -17.30 -43.86
CA HIS A 11 -8.64 -17.54 -42.59
C HIS A 11 -7.72 -17.94 -41.43
N ALA A 12 -6.67 -18.67 -41.67
CA ALA A 12 -5.69 -19.09 -40.66
C ALA A 12 -4.84 -17.92 -40.11
N ALA A 13 -4.59 -16.90 -40.93
CA ALA A 13 -3.83 -15.72 -40.52
C ALA A 13 -4.63 -14.79 -39.59
N ARG A 14 -5.94 -14.62 -39.82
CA ARG A 14 -6.82 -13.83 -38.95
C ARG A 14 -7.00 -14.44 -37.55
N HIS A 15 -7.18 -15.75 -37.43
CA HIS A 15 -7.29 -16.43 -36.13
C HIS A 15 -5.99 -16.33 -35.31
N ARG A 16 -4.81 -16.27 -35.92
CA ARG A 16 -3.51 -16.11 -35.23
C ARG A 16 -3.31 -14.70 -34.66
N THR A 17 -3.86 -13.67 -35.28
CA THR A 17 -3.75 -12.28 -34.77
C THR A 17 -4.65 -12.03 -33.58
N TRP A 18 -5.91 -12.49 -33.59
CA TRP A 18 -6.84 -12.34 -32.47
C TRP A 18 -6.34 -13.02 -31.18
N SER A 19 -5.70 -14.20 -31.29
CA SER A 19 -5.18 -14.92 -30.13
C SER A 19 -4.01 -14.21 -29.41
N ARG A 20 -3.37 -13.24 -30.08
CA ARG A 20 -2.26 -12.47 -29.49
C ARG A 20 -2.75 -11.25 -28.69
N TRP A 21 -3.84 -10.62 -29.11
CA TRP A 21 -4.35 -9.40 -28.48
C TRP A 21 -5.27 -9.66 -27.30
N LEU A 22 -5.94 -10.80 -27.26
CA LEU A 22 -6.91 -11.13 -26.23
C LEU A 22 -6.35 -11.05 -24.79
N PRO A 23 -5.18 -11.62 -24.45
CA PRO A 23 -4.63 -11.48 -23.11
C PRO A 23 -4.33 -10.04 -22.73
N ASP A 24 -3.77 -9.26 -23.68
CA ASP A 24 -3.46 -7.86 -23.43
C ASP A 24 -4.73 -7.02 -23.22
N SER A 25 -5.80 -7.29 -23.99
CA SER A 25 -7.09 -6.64 -23.79
C SER A 25 -7.72 -6.98 -22.44
N ILE A 26 -7.62 -8.24 -21.99
CA ILE A 26 -8.10 -8.65 -20.66
C ILE A 26 -7.27 -8.02 -19.55
N ALA A 27 -5.96 -7.88 -19.72
CA ALA A 27 -5.11 -7.18 -18.78
C ALA A 27 -5.44 -5.69 -18.70
N LEU A 28 -5.68 -5.03 -19.83
CA LEU A 28 -6.13 -3.63 -19.88
C LEU A 28 -7.50 -3.45 -19.21
N ALA A 29 -8.42 -4.39 -19.38
CA ALA A 29 -9.68 -4.40 -18.64
C ALA A 29 -9.47 -4.51 -17.12
N GLY A 30 -8.48 -5.28 -16.68
CA GLY A 30 -8.08 -5.34 -15.26
C GLY A 30 -7.52 -4.01 -14.73
N ILE A 31 -6.73 -3.30 -15.55
CA ILE A 31 -6.24 -1.95 -15.20
C ILE A 31 -7.41 -0.96 -15.11
N ALA A 32 -8.35 -1.02 -16.07
CA ALA A 32 -9.56 -0.19 -16.03
C ALA A 32 -10.43 -0.51 -14.82
N ALA A 33 -10.62 -1.79 -14.50
CA ALA A 33 -11.34 -2.23 -13.31
C ALA A 33 -10.70 -1.67 -12.02
N TYR A 34 -9.36 -1.72 -11.92
CA TYR A 34 -8.65 -1.07 -10.82
C TYR A 34 -8.97 0.43 -10.76
N GLY A 35 -8.87 1.14 -11.87
CA GLY A 35 -9.14 2.58 -11.92
C GLY A 35 -10.56 2.92 -11.47
N ILE A 36 -11.55 2.16 -11.90
CA ILE A 36 -12.96 2.33 -11.51
C ILE A 36 -13.15 2.08 -10.01
N LEU A 37 -12.62 0.96 -9.49
CA LEU A 37 -12.73 0.62 -8.07
C LEU A 37 -11.99 1.63 -7.19
N ALA A 38 -10.77 2.02 -7.58
CA ALA A 38 -9.97 3.02 -6.88
C ALA A 38 -10.64 4.40 -6.89
N TYR A 39 -11.30 4.78 -7.99
CA TYR A 39 -12.09 6.02 -8.05
C TYR A 39 -13.24 6.01 -7.01
N GLY A 40 -13.93 4.89 -6.87
CA GLY A 40 -14.95 4.74 -5.81
C GLY A 40 -14.35 4.91 -4.41
N GLN A 41 -13.18 4.31 -4.16
CA GLN A 41 -12.48 4.45 -2.87
C GLN A 41 -11.96 5.87 -2.63
N VAL A 42 -11.49 6.56 -3.66
CA VAL A 42 -11.03 7.97 -3.59
C VAL A 42 -12.14 8.87 -3.02
N HIS A 43 -13.38 8.66 -3.42
CA HIS A 43 -14.52 9.46 -2.98
C HIS A 43 -15.19 8.95 -1.70
N GLY A 44 -15.30 7.63 -1.54
CA GLY A 44 -16.12 7.03 -0.47
C GLY A 44 -15.37 6.72 0.81
N GLN A 45 -14.06 6.60 0.76
CA GLN A 45 -13.27 6.21 1.93
C GLN A 45 -12.94 7.39 2.83
N ALA A 46 -13.19 7.27 4.15
CA ALA A 46 -12.77 8.27 5.13
C ALA A 46 -11.25 8.47 5.11
N SER A 47 -10.82 9.72 5.29
CA SER A 47 -9.41 10.04 5.44
C SER A 47 -8.86 9.45 6.74
N VAL A 48 -7.70 8.83 6.65
CA VAL A 48 -6.98 8.30 7.82
C VAL A 48 -5.92 9.30 8.29
N LEU A 49 -5.53 9.19 9.57
CA LEU A 49 -4.53 10.07 10.16
C LEU A 49 -3.25 10.16 9.30
N ASP A 50 -2.71 9.01 8.85
CA ASP A 50 -1.50 8.98 8.01
C ASP A 50 -1.67 9.76 6.70
N GLU A 51 -2.83 9.66 6.03
CA GLU A 51 -3.09 10.37 4.78
C GLU A 51 -3.01 11.89 5.00
N GLY A 52 -3.70 12.39 6.03
CA GLY A 52 -3.64 13.80 6.38
C GLY A 52 -2.23 14.26 6.76
N LEU A 53 -1.48 13.43 7.51
CA LEU A 53 -0.10 13.76 7.87
C LEU A 53 0.82 13.87 6.65
N TYR A 54 0.70 12.95 5.67
CA TYR A 54 1.51 13.05 4.44
C TYR A 54 1.16 14.31 3.63
N LEU A 55 -0.11 14.66 3.56
CA LEU A 55 -0.57 15.82 2.81
C LEU A 55 -0.20 17.13 3.51
N VAL A 56 -0.58 17.30 4.79
CA VAL A 56 -0.37 18.56 5.54
C VAL A 56 1.11 18.83 5.76
N LYS A 57 1.85 17.88 6.35
CA LYS A 57 3.29 18.04 6.57
C LYS A 57 4.05 18.19 5.25
N GLY A 58 3.66 17.40 4.23
CA GLY A 58 4.25 17.49 2.91
C GLY A 58 4.10 18.87 2.29
N PHE A 59 2.91 19.46 2.39
CA PHE A 59 2.63 20.80 1.89
C PHE A 59 3.43 21.87 2.65
N LEU A 60 3.43 21.82 3.99
CA LEU A 60 4.20 22.74 4.84
C LEU A 60 5.72 22.62 4.60
N PHE A 61 6.24 21.43 4.33
CA PHE A 61 7.64 21.25 3.94
C PHE A 61 7.95 21.78 2.53
N ALA A 62 7.03 21.59 1.59
CA ALA A 62 7.20 22.08 0.22
C ALA A 62 7.14 23.62 0.14
N GLN A 63 6.32 24.23 0.97
CA GLN A 63 6.24 25.70 1.13
C GLN A 63 7.47 26.28 1.87
N GLY A 64 8.26 25.46 2.57
CA GLY A 64 9.37 25.92 3.40
C GLY A 64 8.95 26.51 4.76
N VAL A 65 7.69 26.34 5.16
CA VAL A 65 7.20 26.74 6.50
C VAL A 65 7.91 25.95 7.58
N TYR A 66 8.11 24.65 7.32
CA TYR A 66 8.91 23.77 8.15
C TYR A 66 9.96 23.05 7.31
N ARG A 67 11.02 22.57 7.99
CA ARG A 67 12.05 21.73 7.38
C ARG A 67 11.98 20.31 7.96
N PRO A 68 12.10 19.24 7.14
CA PRO A 68 12.20 17.88 7.66
C PRO A 68 13.32 17.75 8.72
N PHE A 69 13.03 17.06 9.81
CA PHE A 69 13.94 16.81 10.96
C PHE A 69 14.33 18.03 11.78
N GLN A 70 13.79 19.22 11.51
CA GLN A 70 14.10 20.41 12.34
C GLN A 70 13.68 20.18 13.80
N ASP A 71 14.37 20.85 14.72
CA ASP A 71 13.96 20.94 16.11
C ASP A 71 12.64 21.71 16.21
N TYR A 72 11.78 21.32 17.16
CA TYR A 72 10.52 21.99 17.43
C TYR A 72 9.58 22.06 16.21
N GLY A 73 9.70 21.11 15.29
CA GLY A 73 8.88 21.03 14.09
C GLY A 73 8.00 19.80 14.02
N PRO A 74 7.28 19.60 12.91
CA PRO A 74 6.50 18.41 12.67
C PRO A 74 7.35 17.14 12.72
N LEU A 75 6.83 16.10 13.39
CA LEU A 75 7.52 14.81 13.42
C LEU A 75 7.65 14.23 12.01
N THR A 76 8.89 13.96 11.61
CA THR A 76 9.21 13.22 10.40
C THR A 76 9.77 11.86 10.79
N ASN A 77 8.90 10.85 10.89
CA ASN A 77 9.29 9.48 11.23
C ASN A 77 9.71 8.64 9.99
N HIS A 78 9.68 9.25 8.83
CA HIS A 78 10.09 8.67 7.55
C HIS A 78 11.12 9.56 6.87
N MET A 79 11.79 9.02 5.87
CA MET A 79 12.66 9.80 5.00
C MET A 79 11.87 10.89 4.25
N PRO A 80 12.50 12.02 3.87
CA PRO A 80 11.79 13.25 3.47
C PRO A 80 10.95 13.11 2.20
N LEU A 81 11.33 12.25 1.23
CA LEU A 81 10.59 12.13 -0.02
C LEU A 81 9.15 11.62 0.16
N ALA A 82 8.86 10.87 1.24
CA ALA A 82 7.52 10.43 1.55
C ALA A 82 6.53 11.59 1.72
N PHE A 83 7.02 12.73 2.23
CA PHE A 83 6.24 13.95 2.45
C PHE A 83 6.41 14.95 1.31
N LEU A 84 7.62 15.18 0.86
CA LEU A 84 7.93 16.20 -0.14
C LEU A 84 7.27 15.95 -1.49
N ILE A 85 7.19 14.69 -1.94
CA ILE A 85 6.58 14.39 -3.24
C ILE A 85 5.10 14.77 -3.24
N PRO A 86 4.22 14.30 -2.32
CA PRO A 86 2.83 14.77 -2.28
C PRO A 86 2.72 16.27 -1.96
N GLY A 87 3.67 16.85 -1.24
CA GLY A 87 3.74 18.31 -1.01
C GLY A 87 3.96 19.08 -2.30
N TRP A 88 4.95 18.71 -3.11
CA TRP A 88 5.20 19.35 -4.41
C TRP A 88 4.03 19.17 -5.39
N VAL A 89 3.37 18.01 -5.34
CA VAL A 89 2.15 17.78 -6.13
C VAL A 89 1.07 18.82 -5.76
N GLN A 90 0.87 19.09 -4.47
CA GLN A 90 -0.07 20.08 -4.01
C GLN A 90 0.35 21.51 -4.36
N MET A 91 1.65 21.82 -4.36
CA MET A 91 2.16 23.12 -4.81
C MET A 91 1.83 23.40 -6.29
N VAL A 92 1.72 22.37 -7.13
CA VAL A 92 1.46 22.50 -8.57
C VAL A 92 -0.03 22.47 -8.91
N TRP A 93 -0.81 21.60 -8.25
CA TRP A 93 -2.22 21.36 -8.60
C TRP A 93 -3.21 21.87 -7.56
N GLY A 94 -2.75 22.58 -6.53
CA GLY A 94 -3.54 23.08 -5.41
C GLY A 94 -3.54 22.12 -4.23
N GLU A 95 -3.66 22.69 -3.04
CA GLU A 95 -3.76 21.96 -1.77
C GLU A 95 -5.09 21.23 -1.66
N GLY A 96 -5.11 20.19 -0.81
CA GLY A 96 -6.32 19.49 -0.43
C GLY A 96 -6.29 17.99 -0.67
N ILE A 97 -7.27 17.33 -0.07
CA ILE A 97 -7.43 15.86 -0.16
C ILE A 97 -7.70 15.41 -1.59
N ARG A 98 -8.43 16.19 -2.38
CA ARG A 98 -8.71 15.90 -3.79
C ARG A 98 -7.43 15.71 -4.57
N THR A 99 -6.53 16.67 -4.54
CA THR A 99 -5.22 16.60 -5.20
C THR A 99 -4.41 15.39 -4.72
N GLY A 100 -4.35 15.17 -3.40
CA GLY A 100 -3.64 14.02 -2.83
C GLY A 100 -4.18 12.68 -3.32
N ARG A 101 -5.48 12.49 -3.34
CA ARG A 101 -6.11 11.23 -3.74
C ARG A 101 -6.05 10.97 -5.24
N PHE A 102 -6.23 11.98 -6.08
CA PHE A 102 -6.06 11.83 -7.52
C PHE A 102 -4.59 11.58 -7.90
N TYR A 103 -3.64 12.16 -7.17
CA TYR A 103 -2.23 11.79 -7.26
C TYR A 103 -2.03 10.29 -6.91
N ALA A 104 -2.62 9.80 -5.81
CA ALA A 104 -2.53 8.39 -5.44
C ALA A 104 -3.17 7.47 -6.49
N LEU A 105 -4.34 7.83 -7.02
CA LEU A 105 -5.00 7.11 -8.11
C LEU A 105 -4.11 7.03 -9.36
N ALA A 106 -3.51 8.14 -9.76
CA ALA A 106 -2.60 8.19 -10.91
C ALA A 106 -1.38 7.27 -10.70
N LEU A 107 -0.76 7.32 -9.53
CA LEU A 107 0.34 6.42 -9.17
C LEU A 107 -0.09 4.94 -9.20
N GLY A 108 -1.27 4.62 -8.67
CA GLY A 108 -1.82 3.27 -8.70
C GLY A 108 -2.04 2.76 -10.13
N VAL A 109 -2.57 3.58 -11.03
CA VAL A 109 -2.72 3.23 -12.44
C VAL A 109 -1.35 3.02 -13.12
N VAL A 110 -0.38 3.90 -12.85
CA VAL A 110 1.00 3.73 -13.34
C VAL A 110 1.62 2.43 -12.82
N MET A 111 1.46 2.13 -11.54
CA MET A 111 1.89 0.87 -10.94
C MET A 111 1.28 -0.33 -11.66
N MET A 112 -0.02 -0.31 -11.95
CA MET A 112 -0.72 -1.39 -12.66
C MET A 112 -0.18 -1.59 -14.09
N ILE A 113 0.08 -0.50 -14.82
CA ILE A 113 0.70 -0.55 -16.15
C ILE A 113 2.10 -1.16 -16.08
N LEU A 114 2.89 -0.75 -15.10
CA LEU A 114 4.25 -1.27 -14.89
C LEU A 114 4.23 -2.75 -14.47
N LEU A 115 3.30 -3.16 -13.62
CA LEU A 115 3.08 -4.56 -13.26
C LEU A 115 2.74 -5.38 -14.51
N TRP A 116 1.75 -4.94 -15.29
CA TRP A 116 1.40 -5.59 -16.55
C TRP A 116 2.60 -5.76 -17.48
N ARG A 117 3.32 -4.66 -17.76
CA ARG A 117 4.48 -4.65 -18.66
C ARG A 117 5.61 -5.58 -18.16
N THR A 118 5.87 -5.56 -16.86
CA THR A 118 6.90 -6.41 -16.24
C THR A 118 6.51 -7.88 -16.31
N CYS A 119 5.30 -8.25 -15.89
CA CYS A 119 4.80 -9.63 -15.96
C CYS A 119 4.65 -10.13 -17.40
N ARG A 120 4.27 -9.26 -18.35
CA ARG A 120 4.14 -9.58 -19.76
C ARG A 120 5.47 -9.93 -20.39
N ARG A 121 6.54 -9.25 -19.96
CA ARG A 121 7.89 -9.40 -20.48
C ARG A 121 8.63 -10.57 -19.86
N GLU A 122 8.62 -10.68 -18.52
CA GLU A 122 9.40 -11.69 -17.80
C GLU A 122 8.62 -13.02 -17.64
N GLY A 123 7.31 -12.95 -17.72
CA GLY A 123 6.42 -14.12 -17.64
C GLY A 123 5.83 -14.49 -19.00
N SER A 124 4.51 -14.36 -19.10
CA SER A 124 3.78 -14.60 -20.36
C SER A 124 2.50 -13.75 -20.43
N PRO A 125 1.87 -13.65 -21.61
CA PRO A 125 0.60 -12.94 -21.74
C PRO A 125 -0.50 -13.40 -20.76
N ALA A 126 -0.67 -14.71 -20.60
CA ALA A 126 -1.69 -15.27 -19.71
C ALA A 126 -1.40 -14.96 -18.23
N TRP A 127 -0.15 -15.10 -17.80
CA TRP A 127 0.25 -14.84 -16.43
C TRP A 127 0.26 -13.34 -16.09
N SER A 128 0.48 -12.48 -17.08
CA SER A 128 0.32 -11.04 -16.87
C SER A 128 -1.15 -10.66 -16.59
N VAL A 129 -2.11 -11.33 -17.23
CA VAL A 129 -3.54 -11.18 -16.92
C VAL A 129 -3.82 -11.52 -15.45
N VAL A 130 -3.34 -12.70 -15.00
CA VAL A 130 -3.54 -13.14 -13.61
C VAL A 130 -2.97 -12.14 -12.63
N SER A 131 -1.72 -11.71 -12.84
CA SER A 131 -1.04 -10.76 -11.95
C SER A 131 -1.74 -9.41 -11.89
N VAL A 132 -2.25 -8.92 -13.02
CA VAL A 132 -2.97 -7.65 -13.09
C VAL A 132 -4.31 -7.75 -12.36
N TRP A 133 -5.11 -8.79 -12.64
CA TRP A 133 -6.41 -8.97 -12.01
C TRP A 133 -6.33 -9.28 -10.51
N ALA A 134 -5.21 -9.79 -10.04
CA ALA A 134 -4.97 -10.01 -8.62
C ALA A 134 -5.08 -8.74 -7.76
N VAL A 135 -4.85 -7.56 -8.34
CA VAL A 135 -4.92 -6.28 -7.61
C VAL A 135 -6.37 -5.79 -7.48
N PRO A 136 -7.16 -5.59 -8.56
CA PRO A 136 -8.54 -5.13 -8.42
C PRO A 136 -9.44 -6.13 -7.69
N LEU A 137 -9.13 -7.42 -7.74
CA LEU A 137 -9.86 -8.44 -6.97
C LEU A 137 -9.47 -8.47 -5.47
N ASN A 138 -8.47 -7.70 -5.07
CA ASN A 138 -8.06 -7.53 -3.68
C ASN A 138 -8.43 -6.12 -3.20
N ALA A 139 -9.60 -5.97 -2.59
CA ALA A 139 -10.09 -4.67 -2.15
C ALA A 139 -9.15 -3.98 -1.13
N SER A 140 -8.41 -4.74 -0.32
CA SER A 140 -7.40 -4.16 0.58
C SER A 140 -6.28 -3.45 -0.19
N LEU A 141 -5.82 -4.03 -1.31
CA LEU A 141 -4.81 -3.38 -2.16
C LEU A 141 -5.38 -2.17 -2.89
N VAL A 142 -6.60 -2.27 -3.43
CA VAL A 142 -7.27 -1.14 -4.06
C VAL A 142 -7.36 0.02 -3.08
N LYS A 143 -7.83 -0.27 -1.86
CA LYS A 143 -7.99 0.70 -0.79
C LYS A 143 -6.66 1.38 -0.41
N ILE A 144 -5.61 0.59 -0.16
CA ILE A 144 -4.28 1.10 0.21
C ILE A 144 -3.70 1.99 -0.89
N TYR A 145 -3.90 1.62 -2.17
CA TYR A 145 -3.31 2.33 -3.30
C TYR A 145 -4.17 3.50 -3.82
N SER A 146 -5.36 3.70 -3.27
CA SER A 146 -6.21 4.86 -3.55
C SER A 146 -6.09 6.00 -2.54
N GLN A 147 -5.33 5.80 -1.45
CA GLN A 147 -5.06 6.82 -0.45
C GLN A 147 -3.73 7.53 -0.70
N ALA A 148 -3.64 8.83 -0.34
CA ALA A 148 -2.41 9.62 -0.47
C ALA A 148 -1.38 9.30 0.63
N ILE A 149 -1.06 8.02 0.78
CA ILE A 149 -0.09 7.50 1.74
C ILE A 149 1.16 7.00 1.04
N SER A 150 2.25 6.80 1.78
CA SER A 150 3.54 6.41 1.20
C SER A 150 3.54 5.06 0.50
N GLN A 151 2.56 4.18 0.75
CA GLN A 151 2.45 2.85 0.15
C GLN A 151 2.36 2.89 -1.37
N VAL A 152 1.47 3.70 -1.91
CA VAL A 152 1.28 3.78 -3.36
C VAL A 152 2.50 4.39 -4.06
N LEU A 153 3.14 5.38 -3.46
CA LEU A 153 4.39 5.96 -3.97
C LEU A 153 5.50 4.90 -4.00
N VAL A 154 5.70 4.19 -2.90
CA VAL A 154 6.76 3.16 -2.78
C VAL A 154 6.56 2.05 -3.78
N ILE A 155 5.35 1.48 -3.89
CA ILE A 155 5.13 0.39 -4.84
C ILE A 155 5.28 0.84 -6.29
N THR A 156 4.90 2.06 -6.60
CA THR A 156 5.09 2.62 -7.95
C THR A 156 6.58 2.78 -8.28
N LEU A 157 7.38 3.26 -7.33
CA LEU A 157 8.84 3.34 -7.49
C LEU A 157 9.47 1.94 -7.61
N ILE A 158 9.04 0.96 -6.80
CA ILE A 158 9.50 -0.43 -6.90
C ILE A 158 9.17 -1.00 -8.28
N MET A 159 7.93 -0.85 -8.75
CA MET A 159 7.53 -1.38 -10.06
C MET A 159 8.26 -0.68 -11.21
N SER A 160 8.54 0.63 -11.09
CA SER A 160 9.37 1.37 -12.04
C SER A 160 10.80 0.85 -12.07
N MET A 161 11.40 0.64 -10.91
CA MET A 161 12.73 0.05 -10.74
C MET A 161 12.79 -1.35 -11.36
N LEU A 162 11.82 -2.21 -11.10
CA LEU A 162 11.76 -3.57 -11.66
C LEU A 162 11.53 -3.55 -13.17
N TYR A 163 10.65 -2.68 -13.67
CA TYR A 163 10.43 -2.54 -15.10
C TYR A 163 11.70 -2.14 -15.84
N LEU A 164 12.52 -1.27 -15.28
CA LEU A 164 13.77 -0.81 -15.89
C LEU A 164 14.94 -1.79 -15.68
N GLY A 165 15.06 -2.39 -14.50
CA GLY A 165 16.24 -3.14 -14.10
C GLY A 165 16.15 -4.67 -14.24
N LEU A 166 14.94 -5.25 -14.20
CA LEU A 166 14.76 -6.71 -14.18
C LEU A 166 14.93 -7.32 -15.57
N GLY A 167 15.51 -8.52 -15.64
CA GLY A 167 15.70 -9.32 -16.85
C GLY A 167 17.00 -9.01 -17.58
N GLY A 168 17.34 -9.84 -18.56
CA GLY A 168 18.55 -9.69 -19.38
C GLY A 168 18.45 -8.59 -20.42
N GLY A 169 19.62 -8.18 -20.99
CA GLY A 169 19.69 -7.27 -22.16
C GLY A 169 19.27 -5.82 -21.89
N ARG A 170 19.29 -5.36 -20.63
CA ARG A 170 18.98 -3.96 -20.30
C ARG A 170 20.07 -3.01 -20.75
N LYS A 171 19.64 -1.85 -21.26
CA LYS A 171 20.58 -0.76 -21.59
C LYS A 171 21.13 -0.14 -20.30
N VAL A 172 22.36 0.35 -20.34
CA VAL A 172 23.03 0.96 -19.18
C VAL A 172 22.17 2.08 -18.55
N TRP A 173 21.57 2.95 -19.36
CA TRP A 173 20.72 4.01 -18.83
C TRP A 173 19.51 3.49 -18.04
N GLN A 174 18.91 2.36 -18.47
CA GLN A 174 17.75 1.76 -17.75
C GLN A 174 18.16 1.27 -16.36
N THR A 175 19.28 0.57 -16.26
CA THR A 175 19.81 0.06 -15.01
C THR A 175 20.28 1.18 -14.08
N THR A 176 20.85 2.26 -14.65
CA THR A 176 21.25 3.46 -13.89
C THR A 176 20.03 4.19 -13.31
N VAL A 177 18.97 4.38 -14.11
CA VAL A 177 17.71 4.98 -13.62
C VAL A 177 17.04 4.06 -12.59
N ALA A 178 17.04 2.74 -12.79
CA ALA A 178 16.53 1.80 -11.81
C ALA A 178 17.26 1.95 -10.45
N ALA A 179 18.57 2.12 -10.46
CA ALA A 179 19.34 2.33 -9.23
C ALA A 179 19.08 3.71 -8.60
N ALA A 180 18.92 4.76 -9.40
CA ALA A 180 18.50 6.07 -8.89
C ALA A 180 17.11 6.00 -8.20
N LEU A 181 16.16 5.24 -8.78
CA LEU A 181 14.86 4.98 -8.14
C LEU A 181 15.00 4.17 -6.85
N ALA A 182 15.94 3.22 -6.76
CA ALA A 182 16.24 2.51 -5.53
C ALA A 182 16.84 3.44 -4.45
N GLY A 183 17.68 4.41 -4.83
CA GLY A 183 18.13 5.47 -3.94
C GLY A 183 16.98 6.38 -3.47
N ALA A 184 16.06 6.72 -4.37
CA ALA A 184 14.85 7.47 -4.01
C ALA A 184 13.92 6.68 -3.09
N LEU A 185 13.79 5.35 -3.25
CA LEU A 185 13.08 4.47 -2.33
C LEU A 185 13.65 4.55 -0.92
N TRP A 186 14.97 4.50 -0.77
CA TRP A 186 15.64 4.70 0.52
C TRP A 186 15.30 6.07 1.12
N MET A 187 15.37 7.14 0.31
CA MET A 187 15.00 8.49 0.74
C MET A 187 13.48 8.69 0.95
N THR A 188 12.66 7.70 0.61
CA THR A 188 11.23 7.66 0.92
C THR A 188 10.97 6.98 2.26
N ARG A 189 11.64 5.85 2.53
CA ARG A 189 11.51 5.11 3.80
C ARG A 189 12.79 4.36 4.15
N ILE A 190 13.23 4.50 5.40
CA ILE A 190 14.45 3.84 5.91
C ILE A 190 14.37 2.30 5.82
N ASN A 191 13.17 1.73 5.98
CA ASN A 191 12.95 0.27 5.89
C ASN A 191 13.19 -0.29 4.47
N LEU A 192 13.32 0.58 3.46
CA LEU A 192 13.64 0.20 2.08
C LEU A 192 15.13 0.30 1.76
N LEU A 193 15.97 0.59 2.76
CA LEU A 193 17.43 0.59 2.64
C LEU A 193 18.00 -0.64 1.91
N PRO A 194 17.53 -1.88 2.16
CA PRO A 194 18.10 -3.06 1.50
C PRO A 194 17.83 -3.13 -0.01
N VAL A 195 16.85 -2.36 -0.53
CA VAL A 195 16.49 -2.39 -1.96
C VAL A 195 17.69 -2.02 -2.84
N LEU A 196 18.40 -0.94 -2.47
CA LEU A 196 19.53 -0.45 -3.27
C LEU A 196 20.70 -1.45 -3.31
N PRO A 197 21.27 -1.94 -2.21
CA PRO A 197 22.37 -2.90 -2.27
C PRO A 197 21.98 -4.22 -2.92
N LEU A 198 20.77 -4.71 -2.71
CA LEU A 198 20.29 -5.93 -3.38
C LEU A 198 20.17 -5.72 -4.90
N LEU A 199 19.67 -4.57 -5.35
CA LEU A 199 19.61 -4.23 -6.77
C LEU A 199 21.02 -4.11 -7.38
N ILE A 200 21.96 -3.43 -6.71
CA ILE A 200 23.34 -3.31 -7.18
C ILE A 200 23.98 -4.69 -7.35
N GLY A 201 23.83 -5.57 -6.36
CA GLY A 201 24.31 -6.94 -6.43
C GLY A 201 23.70 -7.73 -7.57
N TYR A 202 22.38 -7.61 -7.77
CA TYR A 202 21.67 -8.22 -8.89
C TYR A 202 22.18 -7.70 -10.24
N LEU A 203 22.32 -6.38 -10.41
CA LEU A 203 22.82 -5.76 -11.65
C LEU A 203 24.27 -6.15 -11.93
N TRP A 204 25.10 -6.23 -10.90
CA TRP A 204 26.48 -6.72 -11.04
C TRP A 204 26.54 -8.16 -11.56
N LEU A 205 25.72 -9.04 -10.99
CA LEU A 205 25.69 -10.46 -11.38
C LEU A 205 25.05 -10.69 -12.76
N SER A 206 24.07 -9.87 -13.14
CA SER A 206 23.29 -10.05 -14.37
C SER A 206 23.82 -9.26 -15.56
N HIS A 207 24.39 -8.07 -15.33
CA HIS A 207 24.83 -7.14 -16.39
C HIS A 207 26.33 -6.79 -16.33
N GLY A 208 27.05 -7.33 -15.32
CA GLY A 208 28.50 -7.16 -15.17
C GLY A 208 28.92 -5.99 -14.30
N ARG A 209 30.24 -5.98 -13.98
CA ARG A 209 30.85 -5.07 -12.98
C ARG A 209 30.65 -3.59 -13.28
N ARG A 210 30.79 -3.19 -14.55
CA ARG A 210 30.63 -1.78 -14.98
C ARG A 210 29.23 -1.26 -14.70
N VAL A 211 28.20 -2.06 -14.99
CA VAL A 211 26.80 -1.69 -14.76
C VAL A 211 26.51 -1.61 -13.26
N GLY A 212 26.98 -2.59 -12.48
CA GLY A 212 26.82 -2.55 -11.02
C GLY A 212 27.49 -1.33 -10.38
N PHE A 213 28.68 -0.93 -10.86
CA PHE A 213 29.39 0.25 -10.37
C PHE A 213 28.65 1.55 -10.70
N LEU A 214 28.19 1.72 -11.95
CA LEU A 214 27.39 2.89 -12.37
C LEU A 214 26.06 2.97 -11.60
N ALA A 215 25.42 1.83 -11.36
CA ALA A 215 24.24 1.73 -10.52
C ALA A 215 24.52 2.18 -9.08
N GLY A 216 25.66 1.75 -8.52
CA GLY A 216 26.12 2.18 -7.19
C GLY A 216 26.31 3.69 -7.08
N ILE A 217 26.94 4.30 -8.08
CA ILE A 217 27.12 5.76 -8.16
C ILE A 217 25.76 6.46 -8.24
N ALA A 218 24.87 6.01 -9.13
CA ALA A 218 23.59 6.68 -9.33
C ALA A 218 22.68 6.56 -8.11
N GLY A 219 22.47 5.37 -7.57
CA GLY A 219 21.63 5.16 -6.41
C GLY A 219 22.23 5.71 -5.12
N GLY A 220 23.54 5.48 -4.91
CA GLY A 220 24.30 6.03 -3.78
C GLY A 220 24.37 7.55 -3.82
N GLY A 221 24.53 8.14 -5.01
CA GLY A 221 24.51 9.60 -5.21
C GLY A 221 23.21 10.25 -4.73
N ILE A 222 22.06 9.66 -5.03
CA ILE A 222 20.75 10.15 -4.54
C ILE A 222 20.71 10.09 -3.00
N VAL A 223 21.19 9.00 -2.40
CA VAL A 223 21.21 8.86 -0.93
C VAL A 223 22.14 9.88 -0.30
N VAL A 224 23.39 10.03 -0.82
CA VAL A 224 24.38 10.99 -0.32
C VAL A 224 23.85 12.42 -0.45
N LEU A 225 23.26 12.77 -1.61
CA LEU A 225 22.67 14.10 -1.83
C LEU A 225 21.55 14.38 -0.81
N GLY A 226 20.64 13.43 -0.61
CA GLY A 226 19.56 13.59 0.37
C GLY A 226 20.06 13.75 1.79
N HIS A 227 21.10 13.01 2.18
CA HIS A 227 21.72 13.18 3.49
C HIS A 227 22.46 14.52 3.62
N ALA A 228 23.15 14.96 2.57
CA ALA A 228 23.84 16.26 2.59
C ALA A 228 22.87 17.44 2.75
N ILE A 229 21.69 17.38 2.08
CA ILE A 229 20.65 18.42 2.18
C ILE A 229 20.12 18.56 3.61
N TYR A 230 19.94 17.44 4.31
CA TYR A 230 19.33 17.42 5.66
C TYR A 230 20.34 17.16 6.78
N TRP A 231 21.64 17.31 6.49
CA TRP A 231 22.68 17.18 7.50
C TRP A 231 22.69 18.37 8.48
N PRO A 232 22.96 18.17 9.76
CA PRO A 232 23.12 16.89 10.47
C PRO A 232 21.80 16.29 10.99
N GLU A 233 20.68 16.97 10.83
CA GLU A 233 19.39 16.67 11.46
C GLU A 233 18.80 15.31 11.07
N ILE A 234 19.10 14.82 9.85
CA ILE A 234 18.71 13.50 9.40
C ILE A 234 19.24 12.37 10.30
N LEU A 235 20.30 12.64 11.07
CA LEU A 235 20.88 11.68 12.02
C LEU A 235 19.91 11.31 13.15
N LYS A 236 18.91 12.15 13.47
CA LYS A 236 17.83 11.82 14.42
C LYS A 236 17.10 10.55 14.01
N LEU A 237 16.86 10.37 12.71
CA LEU A 237 16.21 9.16 12.20
C LEU A 237 17.10 7.93 12.36
N TRP A 238 18.40 8.04 12.07
CA TRP A 238 19.36 6.95 12.24
C TRP A 238 19.58 6.60 13.69
N ALA A 239 19.71 7.61 14.56
CA ALA A 239 19.92 7.44 15.99
C ALA A 239 18.84 6.57 16.65
N LYS A 240 17.61 6.65 16.16
CA LYS A 240 16.47 5.83 16.63
C LYS A 240 16.63 4.34 16.29
N TRP A 241 17.21 4.01 15.14
CA TRP A 241 17.25 2.65 14.62
C TRP A 241 18.55 1.91 14.89
N LEU A 242 19.66 2.64 15.05
CA LEU A 242 20.98 2.04 15.23
C LEU A 242 21.26 1.74 16.71
N PRO A 243 21.87 0.58 17.04
CA PRO A 243 22.22 0.23 18.41
C PRO A 243 23.18 1.24 19.04
N ARG A 244 22.88 1.70 20.25
CA ARG A 244 23.68 2.70 20.96
C ARG A 244 25.14 2.27 21.13
N ALA A 245 25.37 1.01 21.47
CA ALA A 245 26.71 0.47 21.67
C ALA A 245 27.63 0.57 20.43
N LEU A 246 27.04 0.56 19.22
CA LEU A 246 27.78 0.64 17.95
C LEU A 246 27.88 2.07 17.41
N THR A 247 27.10 3.01 17.93
CA THR A 247 26.96 4.36 17.37
C THR A 247 26.94 5.43 18.48
N PRO A 248 27.94 5.50 19.36
CA PRO A 248 27.97 6.48 20.46
C PRO A 248 28.01 7.94 19.94
N PHE A 249 28.54 8.16 18.74
CA PHE A 249 28.57 9.49 18.10
C PHE A 249 27.18 10.03 17.74
N LEU A 250 26.15 9.20 17.77
CA LEU A 250 24.75 9.60 17.55
C LEU A 250 24.02 9.94 18.85
N ASP A 251 24.66 9.90 20.00
CA ASP A 251 24.00 10.09 21.31
C ASP A 251 23.35 11.47 21.44
N SER A 252 23.92 12.52 20.83
CA SER A 252 23.31 13.86 20.77
C SER A 252 22.04 13.94 19.93
N PHE A 253 21.82 12.98 19.05
CA PHE A 253 20.64 12.88 18.19
C PHE A 253 19.60 11.87 18.71
N ARG A 254 19.89 11.20 19.83
CA ARG A 254 18.97 10.27 20.47
C ARG A 254 18.03 11.01 21.40
N ASP A 255 16.81 10.51 21.47
CA ASP A 255 15.85 10.97 22.46
C ASP A 255 16.39 10.71 23.87
N SER A 256 16.72 11.79 24.57
CA SER A 256 17.18 11.79 25.95
C SER A 256 16.15 12.43 26.91
N ALA A 257 14.97 12.75 26.38
CA ALA A 257 13.97 13.54 27.10
C ALA A 257 13.32 12.81 28.28
N GLY A 258 13.48 11.52 28.34
CA GLY A 258 12.75 10.70 29.31
C GLY A 258 11.25 10.69 29.00
N GLY A 259 10.46 10.41 30.02
CA GLY A 259 9.02 10.22 29.87
C GLY A 259 8.66 8.80 29.40
N ILE A 260 7.42 8.42 29.65
CA ILE A 260 6.89 7.10 29.31
C ILE A 260 5.99 7.28 28.10
N GLU A 261 6.12 6.40 27.11
CA GLU A 261 5.17 6.35 25.99
C GLU A 261 3.76 6.12 26.55
N ALA A 262 2.88 7.10 26.32
CA ALA A 262 1.48 6.96 26.74
C ALA A 262 0.75 5.94 25.86
N TRP A 263 1.24 5.74 24.64
CA TRP A 263 0.71 4.79 23.70
C TRP A 263 1.68 3.62 23.53
N GLY A 264 1.23 2.45 23.88
CA GLY A 264 1.98 1.21 23.68
C GLY A 264 1.02 0.03 23.73
N VAL A 265 0.93 -0.71 22.63
CA VAL A 265 0.11 -1.93 22.61
C VAL A 265 1.00 -3.10 23.02
N ARG A 266 0.80 -3.62 24.21
CA ARG A 266 1.39 -4.91 24.61
C ARG A 266 0.55 -6.03 24.01
N ILE A 267 1.13 -6.79 23.09
CA ILE A 267 0.48 -7.96 22.50
C ILE A 267 1.09 -9.24 23.07
N SER A 268 0.25 -10.25 23.31
CA SER A 268 0.73 -11.59 23.60
C SER A 268 1.33 -12.26 22.35
N ALA A 269 2.15 -13.28 22.53
CA ALA A 269 2.71 -14.03 21.39
C ALA A 269 1.59 -14.60 20.49
N ALA A 270 0.49 -15.06 21.06
CA ALA A 270 -0.66 -15.57 20.29
C ALA A 270 -1.31 -14.48 19.45
N GLN A 271 -1.51 -13.27 20.00
CA GLN A 271 -2.00 -12.12 19.24
C GLN A 271 -1.03 -11.72 18.13
N GLY A 272 0.28 -11.73 18.40
CA GLY A 272 1.32 -11.47 17.39
C GLY A 272 1.23 -12.44 16.22
N TRP A 273 1.10 -13.74 16.49
CA TRP A 273 0.87 -14.75 15.45
C TRP A 273 -0.45 -14.54 14.70
N GLY A 274 -1.52 -14.19 15.40
CA GLY A 274 -2.80 -13.86 14.77
C GLY A 274 -2.65 -12.71 13.77
N ILE A 275 -1.94 -11.64 14.13
CA ILE A 275 -1.66 -10.48 13.26
C ILE A 275 -0.83 -10.89 12.03
N VAL A 276 0.21 -11.73 12.23
CA VAL A 276 1.02 -12.24 11.11
C VAL A 276 0.18 -13.06 10.14
N ILE A 277 -0.61 -14.00 10.67
CA ILE A 277 -1.48 -14.86 9.87
C ILE A 277 -2.50 -14.01 9.09
N ASP A 278 -3.16 -13.05 9.75
CA ASP A 278 -4.14 -12.18 9.08
C ASP A 278 -3.49 -11.29 8.01
N SER A 279 -2.31 -10.75 8.30
CA SER A 279 -1.54 -9.97 7.32
C SER A 279 -1.15 -10.81 6.11
N PHE A 280 -0.68 -12.04 6.33
CA PHE A 280 -0.31 -12.95 5.24
C PHE A 280 -1.53 -13.41 4.45
N ARG A 281 -2.67 -13.60 5.11
CA ARG A 281 -3.94 -13.89 4.42
C ARG A 281 -4.31 -12.81 3.41
N LYS A 282 -4.18 -11.53 3.78
CA LYS A 282 -4.51 -10.38 2.91
C LYS A 282 -3.54 -10.24 1.73
N HIS A 283 -2.35 -10.80 1.85
CA HIS A 283 -1.33 -10.83 0.80
C HIS A 283 -1.04 -12.25 0.29
N LEU A 284 -2.01 -13.17 0.44
CA LEU A 284 -1.80 -14.60 0.17
C LEU A 284 -1.27 -14.86 -1.25
N LEU A 285 -1.84 -14.21 -2.25
CA LEU A 285 -1.48 -14.47 -3.63
C LEU A 285 -0.05 -14.02 -3.98
N PRO A 286 0.39 -12.80 -3.63
CA PRO A 286 1.79 -12.42 -3.76
C PRO A 286 2.75 -13.37 -3.04
N LEU A 287 2.43 -13.74 -1.79
CA LEU A 287 3.28 -14.64 -1.01
C LEU A 287 3.30 -16.06 -1.58
N ALA A 288 2.15 -16.55 -2.03
CA ALA A 288 2.03 -17.83 -2.73
C ALA A 288 2.89 -17.84 -4.02
N GLY A 289 2.90 -16.73 -4.76
CA GLY A 289 3.76 -16.56 -5.94
C GLY A 289 5.25 -16.71 -5.61
N ALA A 290 5.68 -16.14 -4.50
CA ALA A 290 7.06 -16.24 -4.05
C ALA A 290 7.43 -17.68 -3.64
N ILE A 291 6.58 -18.34 -2.87
CA ILE A 291 6.79 -19.75 -2.44
C ILE A 291 6.81 -20.65 -3.67
N TRP A 292 5.86 -20.48 -4.57
CA TRP A 292 5.79 -21.29 -5.78
C TRP A 292 6.99 -21.07 -6.70
N ALA A 293 7.49 -19.84 -6.83
CA ALA A 293 8.73 -19.54 -7.53
C ALA A 293 9.91 -20.29 -6.89
N GLY A 294 10.07 -20.21 -5.57
CA GLY A 294 11.12 -20.95 -4.84
C GLY A 294 11.08 -22.47 -5.04
N LEU A 295 9.88 -23.05 -5.12
CA LEU A 295 9.70 -24.48 -5.38
C LEU A 295 9.93 -24.86 -6.85
N SER A 296 9.68 -23.94 -7.78
CA SER A 296 9.65 -24.21 -9.23
C SER A 296 10.97 -24.00 -9.94
N PHE A 297 11.87 -23.17 -9.40
CA PHE A 297 13.15 -22.91 -10.06
C PHE A 297 14.13 -24.05 -9.81
N PRO A 298 14.68 -24.67 -10.89
CA PRO A 298 15.76 -25.62 -10.76
C PRO A 298 17.00 -24.92 -10.19
N GLY A 299 17.90 -25.70 -9.60
CA GLY A 299 19.22 -25.20 -9.22
C GLY A 299 20.03 -24.70 -10.44
N ALA A 300 21.34 -24.68 -10.35
CA ALA A 300 22.21 -24.19 -11.41
C ALA A 300 21.88 -24.84 -12.78
N SER A 301 21.51 -24.02 -13.75
CA SER A 301 21.31 -24.42 -15.15
C SER A 301 22.47 -23.96 -16.01
N SER A 302 22.79 -24.75 -17.05
CA SER A 302 23.80 -24.40 -18.04
C SER A 302 23.30 -23.38 -19.07
N GLU A 303 21.98 -23.29 -19.29
CA GLU A 303 21.38 -22.41 -20.30
C GLU A 303 21.40 -20.93 -19.83
N PRO A 304 21.87 -19.98 -20.64
CA PRO A 304 21.98 -18.57 -20.24
C PRO A 304 20.65 -17.93 -19.85
N GLU A 305 19.58 -18.21 -20.58
CA GLU A 305 18.25 -17.67 -20.30
C GLU A 305 17.67 -18.21 -18.97
N GLU A 306 17.87 -19.48 -18.70
CA GLU A 306 17.39 -20.12 -17.46
C GLU A 306 18.18 -19.62 -16.25
N ARG A 307 19.49 -19.38 -16.42
CA ARG A 307 20.33 -18.72 -15.40
C ARG A 307 19.86 -17.30 -15.09
N GLN A 308 19.51 -16.53 -16.12
CA GLN A 308 19.00 -15.16 -15.91
C GLN A 308 17.69 -15.18 -15.13
N ARG A 309 16.75 -16.02 -15.52
CA ARG A 309 15.46 -16.18 -14.81
C ARG A 309 15.64 -16.63 -13.36
N THR A 310 16.59 -17.52 -13.12
CA THR A 310 16.93 -17.94 -11.74
C THR A 310 17.48 -16.76 -10.92
N ARG A 311 18.32 -15.91 -11.52
CA ARG A 311 18.81 -14.67 -10.86
C ARG A 311 17.67 -13.70 -10.60
N ASP A 312 16.75 -13.52 -11.55
CA ASP A 312 15.57 -12.67 -11.41
C ASP A 312 14.68 -13.14 -10.24
N ALA A 313 14.39 -14.44 -10.20
CA ALA A 313 13.59 -15.04 -9.13
C ALA A 313 14.30 -14.99 -7.78
N LEU A 314 15.60 -15.22 -7.74
CA LEU A 314 16.39 -15.13 -6.51
C LEU A 314 16.43 -13.69 -5.98
N PHE A 315 16.67 -12.71 -6.85
CA PHE A 315 16.65 -11.30 -6.48
C PHE A 315 15.29 -10.88 -5.91
N LEU A 316 14.21 -11.15 -6.64
CA LEU A 316 12.85 -10.80 -6.21
C LEU A 316 12.44 -11.54 -4.94
N GLY A 317 12.76 -12.82 -4.82
CA GLY A 317 12.49 -13.63 -3.64
C GLY A 317 13.25 -13.13 -2.41
N THR A 318 14.55 -12.85 -2.55
CA THR A 318 15.37 -12.27 -1.48
C THR A 318 14.83 -10.89 -1.07
N LEU A 319 14.51 -10.05 -2.03
CA LEU A 319 13.95 -8.72 -1.78
C LEU A 319 12.64 -8.82 -0.98
N LEU A 320 11.72 -9.69 -1.41
CA LEU A 320 10.44 -9.90 -0.72
C LEU A 320 10.64 -10.42 0.72
N VAL A 321 11.52 -11.40 0.92
CA VAL A 321 11.80 -11.96 2.26
C VAL A 321 12.44 -10.92 3.16
N VAL A 322 13.47 -10.22 2.70
CA VAL A 322 14.16 -9.21 3.50
C VAL A 322 13.21 -8.08 3.90
N LEU A 323 12.41 -7.58 2.96
CA LEU A 323 11.43 -6.54 3.26
C LEU A 323 10.34 -7.05 4.22
N THR A 324 9.87 -8.28 4.07
CA THR A 324 8.88 -8.88 4.99
C THR A 324 9.43 -8.97 6.42
N VAL A 325 10.66 -9.44 6.57
CA VAL A 325 11.31 -9.56 7.89
C VAL A 325 11.52 -8.19 8.54
N LEU A 326 12.01 -7.20 7.77
CA LEU A 326 12.25 -5.85 8.30
C LEU A 326 10.95 -5.15 8.71
N HIS A 327 9.90 -5.26 7.91
CA HIS A 327 8.61 -4.65 8.24
C HIS A 327 7.90 -5.41 9.36
N GLY A 328 8.05 -6.74 9.41
CA GLY A 328 7.62 -7.54 10.56
C GLY A 328 8.31 -7.12 11.86
N TYR A 329 9.64 -6.95 11.82
CA TYR A 329 10.39 -6.44 12.97
C TYR A 329 9.95 -5.04 13.39
N ALA A 330 9.78 -4.13 12.42
CA ALA A 330 9.36 -2.75 12.69
C ALA A 330 7.96 -2.65 13.33
N THR A 331 7.06 -3.59 13.02
CA THR A 331 5.70 -3.59 13.58
C THR A 331 5.57 -4.40 14.86
N LEU A 332 6.09 -5.61 14.88
CA LEU A 332 5.92 -6.56 15.99
C LEU A 332 6.97 -6.38 17.08
N GLY A 333 8.19 -5.95 16.71
CA GLY A 333 9.30 -5.79 17.63
C GLY A 333 9.33 -4.45 18.38
N LEU A 334 8.71 -3.40 17.82
CA LEU A 334 8.75 -2.04 18.38
C LEU A 334 7.45 -1.62 19.08
N THR A 335 6.45 -2.48 19.18
CA THR A 335 5.15 -2.21 19.85
C THR A 335 4.40 -0.98 19.33
N TYR A 336 4.92 -0.34 18.29
CA TYR A 336 4.40 0.93 17.76
C TYR A 336 3.03 0.76 17.08
N CYS A 337 2.91 -0.21 16.18
CA CYS A 337 1.64 -0.55 15.55
C CYS A 337 1.65 -2.00 15.08
N PRO A 338 1.38 -2.98 15.94
CA PRO A 338 1.37 -4.38 15.54
C PRO A 338 0.41 -4.66 14.36
N TYR A 339 -0.74 -4.01 14.37
CA TYR A 339 -1.78 -4.16 13.33
C TYR A 339 -1.42 -3.50 11.99
N CYS A 340 -0.34 -2.70 11.96
CA CYS A 340 0.11 -2.06 10.72
C CYS A 340 0.82 -3.00 9.74
N LEU A 341 1.21 -4.21 10.16
CA LEU A 341 1.94 -5.18 9.32
C LEU A 341 1.23 -5.42 7.99
N MET A 342 -0.09 -5.56 8.01
CA MET A 342 -0.90 -5.73 6.82
C MET A 342 -0.72 -4.58 5.80
N ASN A 343 -0.78 -3.33 6.28
CA ASN A 343 -0.59 -2.16 5.43
C ASN A 343 0.86 -2.06 4.93
N TYR A 344 1.82 -2.50 5.74
CA TYR A 344 3.25 -2.48 5.38
C TYR A 344 3.60 -3.52 4.32
N LEU A 345 2.96 -4.68 4.31
CA LEU A 345 3.11 -5.64 3.21
C LEU A 345 2.66 -5.03 1.86
N GLY A 346 1.72 -4.09 1.87
CA GLY A 346 1.29 -3.34 0.68
C GLY A 346 2.41 -2.57 -0.02
N PHE A 347 3.50 -2.20 0.67
CA PHE A 347 4.64 -1.53 0.04
C PHE A 347 5.32 -2.36 -1.05
N PHE A 348 5.30 -3.69 -0.96
CA PHE A 348 6.14 -4.55 -1.78
C PHE A 348 5.47 -5.86 -2.20
N SER A 349 4.27 -6.18 -1.75
CA SER A 349 3.62 -7.44 -2.08
C SER A 349 3.46 -7.70 -3.59
N PRO A 350 3.23 -6.70 -4.48
CA PRO A 350 3.19 -6.94 -5.92
C PRO A 350 4.47 -7.55 -6.52
N ILE A 351 5.63 -7.51 -5.82
CA ILE A 351 6.83 -8.26 -6.19
C ILE A 351 6.50 -9.76 -6.32
N GLY A 352 5.68 -10.28 -5.40
CA GLY A 352 5.24 -11.67 -5.44
C GLY A 352 4.36 -12.01 -6.65
N LEU A 353 3.63 -11.03 -7.19
CA LEU A 353 2.86 -11.21 -8.43
C LEU A 353 3.79 -11.30 -9.67
N VAL A 354 4.92 -10.59 -9.65
CA VAL A 354 5.94 -10.74 -10.69
C VAL A 354 6.58 -12.13 -10.61
N LEU A 355 6.91 -12.59 -9.38
CA LEU A 355 7.40 -13.96 -9.16
C LEU A 355 6.40 -15.01 -9.64
N LEU A 356 5.11 -14.82 -9.37
CA LEU A 356 4.04 -15.69 -9.83
C LEU A 356 4.01 -15.76 -11.36
N ALA A 357 4.13 -14.62 -12.05
CA ALA A 357 4.13 -14.58 -13.51
C ALA A 357 5.35 -15.31 -14.10
N ILE A 358 6.54 -15.12 -13.51
CA ILE A 358 7.77 -15.78 -13.95
C ILE A 358 7.67 -17.30 -13.73
N ALA A 359 7.24 -17.74 -12.55
CA ALA A 359 7.09 -19.16 -12.25
C ALA A 359 6.03 -19.82 -13.14
N GLY A 360 4.89 -19.16 -13.33
CA GLY A 360 3.78 -19.65 -14.12
C GLY A 360 4.09 -19.81 -15.60
N ALA A 361 4.87 -18.91 -16.17
CA ALA A 361 5.26 -18.98 -17.57
C ALA A 361 6.09 -20.24 -17.89
N HIS A 362 6.76 -20.80 -16.90
CA HIS A 362 7.66 -21.96 -17.03
C HIS A 362 7.06 -23.26 -16.49
N TRP A 363 5.78 -23.23 -16.11
CA TRP A 363 5.08 -24.43 -15.65
C TRP A 363 4.65 -25.35 -16.82
N PRO A 364 4.77 -26.69 -16.69
CA PRO A 364 5.42 -27.45 -15.62
C PRO A 364 6.95 -27.44 -15.78
N PRO A 365 7.69 -27.09 -14.74
CA PRO A 365 9.15 -27.08 -14.78
C PRO A 365 9.71 -28.51 -14.89
N ARG A 366 10.93 -28.64 -15.40
CA ARG A 366 11.70 -29.89 -15.34
C ARG A 366 12.20 -30.15 -13.92
N LEU A 367 11.26 -30.38 -12.98
CA LEU A 367 11.58 -30.59 -11.57
C LEU A 367 11.91 -32.06 -11.26
N SER A 368 12.76 -32.26 -10.28
CA SER A 368 12.88 -33.53 -9.60
C SER A 368 11.52 -33.98 -9.02
N ARG A 369 11.33 -35.31 -8.90
CA ARG A 369 10.06 -35.86 -8.40
C ARG A 369 9.60 -35.24 -7.07
N PRO A 370 10.47 -35.08 -6.04
CA PRO A 370 10.03 -34.49 -4.77
C PRO A 370 9.59 -33.02 -4.91
N ARG A 371 10.30 -32.19 -5.69
CA ARG A 371 9.90 -30.77 -5.92
C ARG A 371 8.60 -30.66 -6.72
N ARG A 372 8.35 -31.59 -7.65
CA ARG A 372 7.09 -31.66 -8.38
C ARG A 372 5.92 -31.97 -7.45
N ILE A 373 6.11 -32.93 -6.54
CA ILE A 373 5.11 -33.28 -5.53
C ILE A 373 4.87 -32.09 -4.60
N ALA A 374 5.93 -31.43 -4.11
CA ALA A 374 5.82 -30.26 -3.25
C ALA A 374 5.09 -29.10 -3.95
N SER A 375 5.39 -28.82 -5.22
CA SER A 375 4.69 -27.79 -6.00
C SER A 375 3.22 -28.10 -6.21
N LEU A 376 2.88 -29.37 -6.48
CA LEU A 376 1.48 -29.81 -6.61
C LEU A 376 0.75 -29.75 -5.27
N ALA A 377 1.37 -30.25 -4.21
CA ALA A 377 0.81 -30.18 -2.86
C ALA A 377 0.56 -28.71 -2.46
N PHE A 378 1.50 -27.82 -2.76
CA PHE A 378 1.34 -26.39 -2.50
C PHE A 378 0.17 -25.79 -3.29
N LEU A 379 0.04 -26.08 -4.59
CA LEU A 379 -1.08 -25.63 -5.41
C LEU A 379 -2.44 -26.14 -4.93
N ILE A 380 -2.48 -27.33 -4.32
CA ILE A 380 -3.67 -27.89 -3.69
C ILE A 380 -3.93 -27.25 -2.33
N LEU A 381 -2.87 -27.00 -1.56
CA LEU A 381 -2.98 -26.43 -0.21
C LEU A 381 -3.36 -24.93 -0.21
N ILE A 382 -3.06 -24.18 -1.28
CA ILE A 382 -3.47 -22.76 -1.38
C ILE A 382 -4.98 -22.59 -1.26
N PRO A 383 -5.83 -23.27 -2.05
CA PRO A 383 -7.28 -23.17 -1.89
C PRO A 383 -7.74 -23.72 -0.54
N PHE A 384 -7.10 -24.78 -0.05
CA PHE A 384 -7.40 -25.34 1.28
C PHE A 384 -7.03 -24.34 2.39
N ALA A 385 -5.85 -23.74 2.36
CA ALA A 385 -5.44 -22.71 3.31
C ALA A 385 -6.32 -21.46 3.18
N ALA A 386 -6.65 -21.09 1.96
CA ALA A 386 -7.65 -20.07 1.72
C ALA A 386 -9.00 -20.49 2.30
N GLY A 387 -9.43 -21.74 2.16
CA GLY A 387 -10.65 -22.30 2.73
C GLY A 387 -10.66 -22.41 4.26
N LEU A 388 -9.67 -23.03 4.88
CA LEU A 388 -9.57 -23.27 6.33
C LEU A 388 -9.45 -21.98 7.16
N THR A 389 -8.94 -20.92 6.56
CA THR A 389 -8.99 -19.61 7.20
C THR A 389 -10.38 -18.97 7.15
N PHE A 390 -11.38 -19.70 6.69
CA PHE A 390 -12.79 -19.33 6.69
C PHE A 390 -13.46 -19.64 8.02
N ASP A 391 -13.29 -18.79 8.93
CA ASP A 391 -14.00 -18.76 10.19
C ASP A 391 -15.45 -18.25 9.98
N GLY A 392 -16.25 -19.01 9.25
CA GLY A 392 -17.66 -18.69 8.95
C GLY A 392 -17.92 -17.37 8.18
N ARG A 393 -16.89 -16.56 7.99
CA ARG A 393 -16.97 -15.19 7.45
C ARG A 393 -16.58 -15.04 5.97
N LEU A 394 -16.34 -16.14 5.23
CA LEU A 394 -15.99 -16.01 3.81
C LEU A 394 -17.07 -15.28 3.03
N ALA A 395 -18.26 -15.77 3.20
CA ALA A 395 -19.40 -15.26 2.50
C ALA A 395 -19.61 -13.79 2.82
N ASP A 396 -19.47 -13.40 4.09
CA ASP A 396 -19.51 -12.00 4.49
C ASP A 396 -18.40 -11.19 3.82
N SER A 397 -17.19 -11.73 3.73
CA SER A 397 -16.08 -11.03 3.07
C SER A 397 -16.28 -10.83 1.56
N VAL A 398 -16.89 -11.80 0.87
CA VAL A 398 -17.21 -11.68 -0.56
C VAL A 398 -18.43 -10.79 -0.77
N LEU A 399 -19.46 -10.96 0.04
CA LEU A 399 -20.69 -10.16 -0.08
C LEU A 399 -20.47 -8.70 0.32
N SER A 400 -19.49 -8.43 1.15
CA SER A 400 -19.08 -7.07 1.53
C SER A 400 -18.04 -6.47 0.57
N PHE A 401 -17.75 -7.11 -0.57
CA PHE A 401 -16.86 -6.54 -1.59
C PHE A 401 -17.46 -5.24 -2.13
N GLN A 402 -16.68 -4.17 -2.02
CA GLN A 402 -17.11 -2.82 -2.38
C GLN A 402 -17.00 -2.61 -3.88
N LEU A 403 -18.12 -2.30 -4.51
CA LEU A 403 -18.20 -1.93 -5.92
C LEU A 403 -18.52 -0.43 -6.04
N PRO A 404 -17.97 0.27 -7.04
CA PRO A 404 -18.38 1.65 -7.30
C PRO A 404 -19.89 1.73 -7.53
N ARG A 405 -20.53 2.76 -6.99
CA ARG A 405 -21.92 3.06 -7.31
C ARG A 405 -21.99 3.52 -8.77
N ALA A 406 -22.46 2.66 -9.65
CA ALA A 406 -22.68 2.99 -11.04
C ALA A 406 -24.20 3.11 -11.29
N SER A 407 -24.65 4.20 -11.87
CA SER A 407 -25.95 4.28 -12.55
C SER A 407 -25.71 4.25 -14.05
N LEU A 408 -26.74 3.88 -14.84
CA LEU A 408 -26.67 3.84 -16.31
C LEU A 408 -26.15 5.15 -16.95
N ALA A 409 -26.12 6.26 -16.20
CA ALA A 409 -25.75 7.58 -16.70
C ALA A 409 -24.46 8.17 -16.09
N ALA A 410 -23.99 7.71 -14.91
CA ALA A 410 -22.79 8.26 -14.28
C ALA A 410 -22.27 7.36 -13.14
N LEU A 411 -20.93 7.40 -12.89
CA LEU A 411 -20.34 6.91 -11.66
C LEU A 411 -20.69 7.90 -10.53
N ARG A 412 -21.34 7.39 -9.49
CA ARG A 412 -21.63 8.18 -8.29
C ARG A 412 -20.51 8.02 -7.26
N PRO A 413 -20.22 9.05 -6.45
CA PRO A 413 -19.33 8.89 -5.29
C PRO A 413 -19.81 7.77 -4.36
N GLY A 414 -18.84 7.08 -3.75
CA GLY A 414 -19.12 5.98 -2.84
C GLY A 414 -19.18 4.61 -3.49
N THR A 415 -19.44 3.60 -2.68
CA THR A 415 -19.46 2.20 -3.06
C THR A 415 -20.77 1.53 -2.64
N ILE A 416 -21.03 0.36 -3.20
CA ILE A 416 -22.13 -0.54 -2.81
C ILE A 416 -21.53 -1.92 -2.52
N GLU A 417 -22.02 -2.59 -1.50
CA GLU A 417 -21.59 -3.96 -1.23
C GLU A 417 -22.15 -4.94 -2.28
N LEU A 418 -21.31 -5.90 -2.69
CA LEU A 418 -21.73 -6.95 -3.62
C LEU A 418 -22.95 -7.73 -3.10
N GLY A 419 -23.03 -7.93 -1.78
CA GLY A 419 -24.17 -8.58 -1.13
C GLY A 419 -25.48 -7.84 -1.35
N ASP A 420 -25.46 -6.52 -1.26
CA ASP A 420 -26.64 -5.69 -1.51
C ASP A 420 -27.04 -5.72 -3.00
N LEU A 421 -26.04 -5.74 -3.90
CA LEU A 421 -26.28 -5.88 -5.32
C LEU A 421 -26.89 -7.25 -5.66
N VAL A 422 -26.37 -8.34 -5.08
CA VAL A 422 -26.88 -9.70 -5.26
C VAL A 422 -28.29 -9.83 -4.68
N SER A 423 -28.50 -9.31 -3.48
CA SER A 423 -29.82 -9.31 -2.83
C SER A 423 -30.87 -8.59 -3.67
N SER A 424 -30.52 -7.41 -4.18
CA SER A 424 -31.44 -6.61 -5.02
C SER A 424 -31.66 -7.17 -6.42
N SER A 425 -30.67 -7.90 -6.99
CA SER A 425 -30.70 -8.37 -8.39
C SER A 425 -31.25 -9.79 -8.53
N ILE A 426 -30.97 -10.68 -7.54
CA ILE A 426 -31.29 -12.11 -7.63
C ILE A 426 -32.37 -12.49 -6.60
N GLY A 427 -32.70 -11.61 -5.66
CA GLY A 427 -33.71 -11.86 -4.63
C GLY A 427 -33.28 -12.84 -3.53
N LEU A 428 -31.98 -13.19 -3.46
CA LEU A 428 -31.44 -14.00 -2.39
C LEU A 428 -31.11 -13.11 -1.20
N SER A 429 -31.54 -13.51 -0.01
CA SER A 429 -31.13 -12.79 1.20
C SER A 429 -29.61 -12.85 1.39
N ARG A 430 -29.04 -11.87 2.05
CA ARG A 430 -27.59 -11.87 2.39
C ARG A 430 -27.21 -13.14 3.18
N THR A 431 -28.09 -13.58 4.07
CA THR A 431 -27.90 -14.80 4.86
C THR A 431 -27.86 -16.05 3.98
N ASP A 432 -28.79 -16.19 3.04
CA ASP A 432 -28.81 -17.35 2.13
C ASP A 432 -27.58 -17.33 1.22
N SER A 433 -27.23 -16.18 0.67
CA SER A 433 -26.01 -16.01 -0.13
C SER A 433 -24.75 -16.37 0.67
N ALA A 434 -24.69 -16.00 1.95
CA ALA A 434 -23.60 -16.32 2.85
C ALA A 434 -23.48 -17.84 3.13
N ILE A 435 -24.58 -18.55 3.17
CA ILE A 435 -24.62 -20.01 3.36
C ILE A 435 -24.17 -20.75 2.09
N TRP A 436 -24.70 -20.37 0.93
CA TRP A 436 -24.48 -21.11 -0.30
C TRP A 436 -23.14 -20.83 -1.00
N LEU A 437 -22.58 -19.64 -0.84
CA LEU A 437 -21.37 -19.20 -1.50
C LEU A 437 -20.13 -20.07 -1.13
N PRO A 438 -19.87 -20.43 0.14
CA PRO A 438 -18.77 -21.33 0.51
C PRO A 438 -18.89 -22.70 -0.15
N TYR A 439 -20.10 -23.27 -0.18
CA TYR A 439 -20.33 -24.58 -0.82
C TYR A 439 -20.11 -24.50 -2.34
N GLY A 440 -20.51 -23.43 -2.99
CA GLY A 440 -20.23 -23.19 -4.40
C GLY A 440 -18.73 -23.11 -4.70
N ILE A 441 -17.98 -22.39 -3.89
CA ILE A 441 -16.51 -22.22 -4.05
C ILE A 441 -15.78 -23.54 -3.79
N VAL A 442 -16.11 -24.25 -2.71
CA VAL A 442 -15.50 -25.55 -2.39
C VAL A 442 -15.81 -26.59 -3.47
N SER A 443 -17.06 -26.61 -3.97
CA SER A 443 -17.47 -27.51 -5.05
C SER A 443 -16.73 -27.19 -6.35
N ALA A 444 -16.63 -25.91 -6.72
CA ALA A 444 -15.86 -25.48 -7.89
C ALA A 444 -14.36 -25.84 -7.76
N ALA A 445 -13.77 -25.62 -6.60
CA ALA A 445 -12.39 -26.01 -6.32
C ALA A 445 -12.19 -27.53 -6.40
N ALA A 446 -13.12 -28.31 -5.86
CA ALA A 446 -13.09 -29.79 -5.92
C ALA A 446 -13.22 -30.31 -7.36
N LEU A 447 -14.14 -29.74 -8.15
CA LEU A 447 -14.29 -30.10 -9.57
C LEU A 447 -13.04 -29.74 -10.39
N CYS A 448 -12.45 -28.61 -10.09
CA CYS A 448 -11.20 -28.20 -10.71
C CYS A 448 -10.03 -29.11 -10.34
N LEU A 449 -9.92 -29.51 -9.06
CA LEU A 449 -8.93 -30.48 -8.59
C LEU A 449 -9.13 -31.86 -9.24
N ALA A 450 -10.36 -32.29 -9.37
CA ALA A 450 -10.71 -33.53 -10.10
C ALA A 450 -10.30 -33.44 -11.58
N GLY A 451 -10.57 -32.33 -12.24
CA GLY A 451 -10.16 -32.06 -13.62
C GLY A 451 -8.65 -32.10 -13.82
N ILE A 452 -7.89 -31.51 -12.88
CA ILE A 452 -6.41 -31.59 -12.93
C ILE A 452 -5.92 -33.01 -12.70
N SER A 453 -6.45 -33.69 -11.70
CA SER A 453 -6.06 -35.05 -11.38
C SER A 453 -6.30 -35.99 -12.56
N LEU A 454 -7.46 -35.86 -13.21
CA LEU A 454 -7.81 -36.55 -14.44
C LEU A 454 -6.85 -36.20 -15.59
N ALA A 455 -6.59 -34.92 -15.82
CA ALA A 455 -5.65 -34.45 -16.83
C ALA A 455 -4.21 -34.98 -16.58
N PHE A 456 -3.82 -35.15 -15.31
CA PHE A 456 -2.55 -35.76 -14.92
C PHE A 456 -2.51 -37.28 -15.14
N LEU A 457 -3.60 -37.99 -14.86
CA LEU A 457 -3.73 -39.46 -15.08
C LEU A 457 -3.73 -39.81 -16.57
N PHE A 458 -4.37 -38.99 -17.40
CA PHE A 458 -4.41 -39.16 -18.87
C PHE A 458 -3.14 -38.72 -19.60
N ARG A 459 -2.14 -38.21 -18.89
CA ARG A 459 -0.87 -37.67 -19.44
C ARG A 459 -0.06 -38.69 -20.24
N ARG A 460 -0.35 -39.97 -20.13
CA ARG A 460 0.47 -41.03 -20.73
C ARG A 460 0.27 -41.23 -22.23
N ARG A 461 -0.68 -40.58 -22.90
CA ARG A 461 -1.07 -41.08 -24.23
C ARG A 461 -1.13 -40.15 -25.46
N ARG A 462 -1.04 -38.83 -25.51
CA ARG A 462 -0.98 -38.06 -26.80
C ARG A 462 -0.62 -36.56 -26.68
N GLU A 463 -0.08 -35.96 -27.76
CA GLU A 463 0.29 -34.51 -27.83
C GLU A 463 -0.88 -33.54 -27.72
N ALA A 464 -2.08 -33.90 -28.23
CA ALA A 464 -3.30 -33.11 -28.09
C ALA A 464 -3.70 -32.91 -26.62
N THR A 465 -3.40 -33.91 -25.76
CA THR A 465 -3.65 -33.87 -24.31
C THR A 465 -2.73 -32.82 -23.61
N ARG A 466 -1.55 -32.51 -24.13
CA ARG A 466 -0.61 -31.54 -23.53
C ARG A 466 -1.14 -30.09 -23.65
N ARG A 467 -1.81 -29.73 -24.75
CA ARG A 467 -2.44 -28.39 -24.89
C ARG A 467 -3.64 -28.23 -23.97
N LEU A 468 -4.52 -29.24 -23.92
CA LEU A 468 -5.67 -29.26 -23.02
C LEU A 468 -5.24 -29.22 -21.54
N GLN A 469 -4.19 -29.96 -21.18
CA GLN A 469 -3.58 -29.92 -19.85
C GLN A 469 -3.04 -28.54 -19.45
N ARG A 470 -2.33 -27.87 -20.35
CA ARG A 470 -1.82 -26.51 -20.09
C ARG A 470 -2.97 -25.55 -19.86
N SER A 471 -4.00 -25.61 -20.68
CA SER A 471 -5.19 -24.74 -20.56
C SER A 471 -5.97 -25.06 -19.28
N ALA A 472 -6.17 -26.30 -18.93
CA ALA A 472 -6.87 -26.72 -17.70
C ALA A 472 -6.08 -26.31 -16.43
N THR A 473 -4.76 -26.52 -16.43
CA THR A 473 -3.89 -26.10 -15.32
C THR A 473 -3.86 -24.58 -15.17
N THR A 474 -3.81 -23.84 -16.27
CA THR A 474 -3.87 -22.37 -16.26
C THR A 474 -5.24 -21.92 -15.78
N GLY A 475 -6.32 -22.51 -16.29
CA GLY A 475 -7.68 -22.17 -15.86
C GLY A 475 -7.92 -22.40 -14.37
N LEU A 476 -7.43 -23.53 -13.84
CA LEU A 476 -7.52 -23.80 -12.40
C LEU A 476 -6.72 -22.79 -11.59
N LEU A 477 -5.49 -22.53 -11.99
CA LEU A 477 -4.65 -21.57 -11.28
C LEU A 477 -5.32 -20.21 -11.24
N VAL A 478 -5.89 -19.75 -12.36
CA VAL A 478 -6.69 -18.52 -12.42
C VAL A 478 -7.87 -18.57 -11.44
N LEU A 479 -8.59 -19.69 -11.39
CA LEU A 479 -9.76 -19.86 -10.53
C LEU A 479 -9.40 -19.89 -9.04
N VAL A 480 -8.33 -20.61 -8.70
CA VAL A 480 -7.78 -20.64 -7.33
C VAL A 480 -7.27 -19.26 -6.91
N LEU A 481 -6.59 -18.57 -7.82
CA LEU A 481 -6.04 -17.26 -7.57
C LEU A 481 -7.16 -16.21 -7.47
N ALA A 482 -8.19 -16.30 -8.30
CA ALA A 482 -9.38 -15.45 -8.20
C ALA A 482 -10.11 -15.70 -6.87
N ALA A 483 -10.33 -16.94 -6.50
CA ALA A 483 -10.96 -17.29 -5.22
C ALA A 483 -10.13 -16.80 -4.01
N ALA A 484 -8.80 -16.91 -4.08
CA ALA A 484 -7.92 -16.41 -3.04
C ALA A 484 -7.89 -14.86 -2.96
N THR A 485 -8.09 -14.15 -4.07
CA THR A 485 -8.11 -12.68 -4.11
C THR A 485 -9.46 -12.09 -3.73
N ILE A 486 -10.57 -12.66 -4.18
CA ILE A 486 -11.93 -12.20 -3.85
C ILE A 486 -12.19 -12.21 -2.33
N ARG A 487 -11.54 -13.11 -1.60
CA ARG A 487 -11.71 -13.26 -0.16
C ARG A 487 -11.40 -12.02 0.67
N PHE A 488 -10.52 -11.15 0.22
CA PHE A 488 -9.95 -10.09 1.04
C PHE A 488 -10.69 -8.76 0.93
N GLY A 489 -11.89 -8.79 0.37
CA GLY A 489 -12.69 -7.63 0.06
C GLY A 489 -13.05 -6.76 1.24
N ASN A 490 -13.07 -7.26 2.47
CA ASN A 490 -13.68 -6.44 3.49
C ASN A 490 -13.12 -6.58 4.89
N THR A 491 -12.05 -5.86 5.14
CA THR A 491 -11.65 -5.57 6.52
C THR A 491 -11.89 -4.10 6.91
N TYR A 492 -12.43 -3.28 6.00
CA TYR A 492 -12.53 -1.84 6.23
C TYR A 492 -13.81 -1.18 5.69
N SER A 493 -14.93 -1.92 5.54
CA SER A 493 -16.24 -1.31 5.28
C SER A 493 -16.63 -0.25 6.33
N TYR A 494 -16.01 -0.33 7.50
CA TYR A 494 -16.17 0.63 8.58
C TYR A 494 -15.85 2.09 8.17
N TYR A 495 -15.03 2.30 7.14
CA TYR A 495 -14.62 3.62 6.69
C TYR A 495 -15.28 4.06 5.37
N ASP A 496 -16.05 3.19 4.71
CA ASP A 496 -16.78 3.56 3.51
C ASP A 496 -18.19 4.03 3.85
N CYS A 497 -18.40 5.32 3.69
CA CYS A 497 -19.68 5.96 3.96
C CYS A 497 -20.69 5.85 2.82
N GLY A 498 -20.26 5.46 1.62
CA GLY A 498 -21.08 5.61 0.44
C GLY A 498 -21.44 7.06 0.09
N LEU A 499 -20.86 8.04 0.78
CA LEU A 499 -21.00 9.48 0.57
C LEU A 499 -19.64 10.06 0.12
N ASP A 500 -19.65 11.27 -0.43
CA ASP A 500 -18.42 11.91 -0.91
C ASP A 500 -17.64 12.52 0.26
N VAL A 501 -16.59 11.81 0.69
CA VAL A 501 -15.69 12.24 1.77
C VAL A 501 -14.82 13.44 1.33
N ILE A 502 -14.45 13.52 0.05
CA ILE A 502 -13.69 14.66 -0.45
C ILE A 502 -14.51 15.94 -0.25
N GLN A 503 -15.76 15.91 -0.66
CA GLN A 503 -16.66 17.06 -0.51
C GLN A 503 -16.87 17.42 0.96
N ALA A 504 -16.97 16.45 1.86
CA ALA A 504 -17.11 16.70 3.29
C ALA A 504 -15.86 17.34 3.90
N GLU A 505 -14.67 16.86 3.56
CA GLU A 505 -13.41 17.45 4.03
C GLU A 505 -13.20 18.87 3.46
N GLU A 506 -13.55 19.11 2.19
CA GLU A 506 -13.49 20.42 1.55
C GLU A 506 -14.47 21.41 2.21
N ALA A 507 -15.70 20.97 2.54
CA ALA A 507 -16.67 21.81 3.23
C ALA A 507 -16.21 22.19 4.64
N ALA A 508 -15.69 21.23 5.41
CA ALA A 508 -15.13 21.49 6.73
C ALA A 508 -13.92 22.46 6.65
N GLY A 509 -13.06 22.27 5.63
CA GLY A 509 -11.93 23.14 5.39
C GLY A 509 -12.34 24.59 5.05
N ALA A 510 -13.37 24.76 4.21
CA ALA A 510 -13.91 26.07 3.87
C ALA A 510 -14.48 26.82 5.10
N ASP A 511 -15.17 26.09 5.99
CA ASP A 511 -15.67 26.66 7.24
C ASP A 511 -14.52 27.09 8.17
N LEU A 512 -13.45 26.30 8.24
CA LEU A 512 -12.24 26.70 8.99
C LEU A 512 -11.62 27.98 8.40
N GLN A 513 -11.42 28.02 7.08
CA GLN A 513 -10.84 29.16 6.38
C GLN A 513 -11.67 30.46 6.60
N ALA A 514 -12.99 30.33 6.64
CA ALA A 514 -13.87 31.48 6.86
C ALA A 514 -13.79 32.09 8.27
N LYS A 515 -13.31 31.32 9.27
CA LYS A 515 -13.32 31.75 10.69
C LYS A 515 -11.94 31.91 11.30
N VAL A 516 -10.94 31.21 10.78
CA VAL A 516 -9.58 31.26 11.29
C VAL A 516 -8.74 32.22 10.46
N THR A 517 -8.11 33.18 11.13
CA THR A 517 -7.26 34.16 10.45
C THR A 517 -5.93 33.55 10.02
N SER A 518 -5.38 34.00 8.89
CA SER A 518 -4.18 33.46 8.26
C SER A 518 -2.89 33.48 9.12
N SER A 519 -2.81 34.28 10.14
CA SER A 519 -1.64 34.41 11.03
C SER A 519 -1.85 33.82 12.43
N ALA A 520 -3.00 33.16 12.65
CA ALA A 520 -3.40 32.69 13.96
C ALA A 520 -2.53 31.52 14.46
N LEU A 521 -2.33 31.50 15.77
CA LEU A 521 -1.75 30.36 16.48
C LEU A 521 -2.84 29.34 16.79
N LEU A 522 -2.70 28.12 16.27
CA LEU A 522 -3.73 27.11 16.35
C LEU A 522 -3.30 25.96 17.27
N TYR A 523 -4.19 25.55 18.16
CA TYR A 523 -4.06 24.29 18.88
C TYR A 523 -4.95 23.23 18.23
N TRP A 524 -4.34 22.16 17.72
CA TRP A 524 -5.02 21.01 17.13
C TRP A 524 -5.24 19.92 18.18
N GLY A 525 -6.44 19.89 18.75
CA GLY A 525 -6.85 18.90 19.75
C GLY A 525 -7.52 17.65 19.19
N ALA A 526 -7.76 17.59 17.87
CA ALA A 526 -8.40 16.46 17.19
C ALA A 526 -7.41 15.32 16.94
N SER A 527 -6.94 14.67 17.99
CA SER A 527 -5.83 13.69 17.94
C SER A 527 -6.13 12.40 17.20
N GLY A 528 -7.40 12.07 16.97
CA GLY A 528 -7.87 10.86 16.28
C GLY A 528 -8.31 11.09 14.84
N LEU A 529 -8.48 12.34 14.41
CA LEU A 529 -8.87 12.70 13.05
C LEU A 529 -7.66 12.89 12.11
N SER A 530 -7.95 12.76 10.83
CA SER A 530 -7.05 13.23 9.78
C SER A 530 -6.95 14.76 9.82
N PRO A 531 -5.75 15.35 9.80
CA PRO A 531 -5.59 16.79 9.80
C PRO A 531 -5.83 17.45 8.43
N VAL A 532 -6.44 16.78 7.48
CA VAL A 532 -6.73 17.30 6.12
C VAL A 532 -7.39 18.68 6.12
N PRO A 533 -8.37 18.99 6.98
CA PRO A 533 -8.98 20.33 6.99
C PRO A 533 -8.00 21.48 7.20
N LEU A 534 -6.85 21.22 7.84
CA LEU A 534 -5.79 22.22 8.03
C LEU A 534 -5.09 22.65 6.74
N LEU A 535 -5.23 21.88 5.64
CA LEU A 535 -4.68 22.23 4.33
C LEU A 535 -5.31 23.49 3.74
N TYR A 536 -6.54 23.79 4.13
CA TYR A 536 -7.29 24.94 3.61
C TYR A 536 -7.00 26.24 4.38
N LEU A 537 -6.07 26.20 5.36
CA LEU A 537 -5.66 27.36 6.14
C LEU A 537 -4.35 27.92 5.61
N ASP A 538 -4.30 29.24 5.42
CA ASP A 538 -3.10 29.94 4.97
C ASP A 538 -2.04 30.01 6.08
N ASN A 539 -0.89 29.32 5.88
CA ASN A 539 0.29 29.38 6.75
C ASN A 539 0.00 29.24 8.26
N PRO A 540 -0.72 28.22 8.70
CA PRO A 540 -1.09 28.09 10.10
C PRO A 540 0.14 27.80 10.96
N ARG A 541 0.26 28.47 12.12
CA ARG A 541 1.18 28.06 13.18
C ARG A 541 0.48 27.04 14.07
N LEU A 542 0.88 25.78 13.94
CA LEU A 542 0.17 24.62 14.49
C LEU A 542 0.84 24.10 15.77
N PHE A 543 0.05 23.84 16.80
CA PHE A 543 0.43 23.12 18.00
C PHE A 543 -0.56 21.98 18.30
N PRO A 544 -0.11 20.80 18.70
CA PRO A 544 1.30 20.37 18.60
C PRO A 544 1.71 20.24 17.11
N PRO A 545 2.93 20.67 16.73
CA PRO A 545 3.35 20.64 15.33
C PRO A 545 3.43 19.21 14.75
N GLN A 546 3.42 18.20 15.61
CA GLN A 546 3.46 16.78 15.23
C GLN A 546 2.17 16.30 14.57
N LEU A 547 1.01 16.88 14.91
CA LEU A 547 -0.33 16.54 14.40
C LEU A 547 -0.78 15.08 14.58
N ASN A 548 -0.05 14.27 15.34
CA ASN A 548 -0.32 12.87 15.60
C ASN A 548 -0.30 12.57 17.11
N GLY A 549 -1.06 13.35 17.87
CA GLY A 549 -1.03 13.47 19.33
C GLY A 549 -0.85 12.17 20.09
N ILE A 550 -1.62 11.13 19.77
CA ILE A 550 -1.56 9.83 20.48
C ILE A 550 -0.14 9.22 20.43
N TYR A 551 0.53 9.27 19.27
CA TYR A 551 1.82 8.58 19.06
C TYR A 551 3.02 9.36 19.58
N THR A 552 2.85 10.64 19.86
CA THR A 552 3.94 11.52 20.29
C THR A 552 3.76 12.05 21.71
N PHE A 553 2.63 11.76 22.36
CA PHE A 553 2.40 12.11 23.75
C PHE A 553 3.24 11.27 24.71
N ARG A 554 3.82 11.93 25.71
CA ARG A 554 4.64 11.31 26.78
C ARG A 554 4.09 11.65 28.15
N LEU A 555 4.13 10.68 29.05
CA LEU A 555 3.87 10.87 30.46
C LEU A 555 5.19 11.28 31.14
N GLY A 556 5.28 12.53 31.61
CA GLY A 556 6.49 13.10 32.16
C GLY A 556 7.54 13.49 31.12
N GLY A 557 8.77 13.69 31.57
CA GLY A 557 9.87 14.20 30.75
C GLY A 557 9.98 15.73 30.77
N GLU A 558 11.16 16.24 30.39
CA GLU A 558 11.40 17.70 30.34
C GLU A 558 10.74 18.29 29.07
N PRO A 559 9.83 19.27 29.20
CA PRO A 559 9.07 19.81 28.08
C PRO A 559 9.91 20.29 26.89
N ALA A 560 10.99 21.06 27.14
CA ALA A 560 11.85 21.59 26.08
C ALA A 560 12.57 20.47 25.31
N VAL A 561 13.03 19.44 26.02
CA VAL A 561 13.74 18.30 25.40
C VAL A 561 12.74 17.39 24.66
N LEU A 562 11.55 17.16 25.22
CA LEU A 562 10.48 16.45 24.54
C LEU A 562 10.15 17.12 23.20
N HIS A 563 9.91 18.42 23.23
CA HIS A 563 9.54 19.18 22.03
C HIS A 563 10.64 19.15 20.97
N ARG A 564 11.93 19.21 21.38
CA ARG A 564 13.07 19.08 20.46
C ARG A 564 13.04 17.80 19.64
N PHE A 565 12.60 16.68 20.26
CA PHE A 565 12.50 15.38 19.61
C PHE A 565 11.09 15.12 19.03
N SER A 566 10.28 16.16 18.93
CA SER A 566 8.92 16.10 18.39
C SER A 566 7.98 15.24 19.24
N TYR A 567 8.21 15.19 20.54
CA TYR A 567 7.27 14.68 21.54
C TYR A 567 6.63 15.83 22.31
N TRP A 568 5.58 15.54 23.03
CA TRP A 568 4.88 16.49 23.86
C TRP A 568 4.28 15.84 25.09
N SER A 569 4.01 16.64 26.10
CA SER A 569 3.38 16.26 27.37
C SER A 569 2.20 17.17 27.67
N GLN A 570 1.47 16.86 28.74
CA GLN A 570 0.37 17.72 29.17
C GLN A 570 0.84 19.13 29.47
N ALA A 571 2.01 19.31 30.10
CA ALA A 571 2.55 20.65 30.40
C ALA A 571 2.76 21.49 29.14
N LEU A 572 3.38 20.91 28.08
CA LEU A 572 3.50 21.58 26.79
C LEU A 572 2.14 21.90 26.17
N ALA A 573 1.15 21.01 26.31
CA ALA A 573 -0.18 21.21 25.78
C ALA A 573 -0.89 22.39 26.49
N GLU A 574 -0.74 22.50 27.80
CA GLU A 574 -1.28 23.62 28.59
C GLU A 574 -0.65 24.94 28.18
N ASP A 575 0.69 25.00 28.01
CA ASP A 575 1.39 26.20 27.52
C ASP A 575 0.92 26.60 26.11
N TRP A 576 0.80 25.65 25.21
CA TRP A 576 0.33 25.91 23.84
C TRP A 576 -1.13 26.34 23.81
N LEU A 577 -1.99 25.71 24.62
CA LEU A 577 -3.38 26.10 24.73
C LEU A 577 -3.49 27.52 25.27
N ALA A 578 -2.73 27.88 26.30
CA ALA A 578 -2.72 29.23 26.85
C ALA A 578 -2.26 30.30 25.84
N ALA A 579 -1.46 29.93 24.85
CA ALA A 579 -0.94 30.81 23.81
C ALA A 579 -1.80 30.85 22.53
N ALA A 580 -2.65 29.85 22.29
CA ALA A 580 -3.39 29.69 21.05
C ALA A 580 -4.47 30.78 20.87
N ASP A 581 -4.63 31.26 19.65
CA ASP A 581 -5.73 32.17 19.27
C ASP A 581 -7.01 31.38 19.02
N PHE A 582 -6.84 30.16 18.43
CA PHE A 582 -7.94 29.23 18.18
C PHE A 582 -7.57 27.81 18.61
N VAL A 583 -8.58 27.10 19.07
CA VAL A 583 -8.50 25.67 19.40
C VAL A 583 -9.47 24.91 18.52
N LEU A 584 -8.96 23.88 17.85
CA LEU A 584 -9.71 23.01 16.94
C LEU A 584 -9.78 21.62 17.54
N VAL A 585 -11.00 21.13 17.85
CA VAL A 585 -11.23 19.84 18.50
C VAL A 585 -12.34 19.10 17.78
N ASP A 586 -12.18 17.84 17.48
CA ASP A 586 -13.31 17.02 17.03
C ASP A 586 -14.24 16.65 18.17
N VAL A 587 -15.53 16.52 17.84
CA VAL A 587 -16.57 16.18 18.83
C VAL A 587 -16.23 14.87 19.56
N GLY A 588 -15.65 13.90 18.86
CA GLY A 588 -15.27 12.61 19.43
C GLY A 588 -14.09 12.65 20.39
N SER A 589 -13.21 13.65 20.26
CA SER A 589 -12.05 13.86 21.16
C SER A 589 -12.33 14.92 22.25
N TYR A 590 -13.46 15.59 22.19
CA TYR A 590 -13.83 16.63 23.16
C TYR A 590 -14.15 16.00 24.52
N GLY A 591 -13.21 16.09 25.45
CA GLY A 591 -13.37 15.53 26.78
C GLY A 591 -12.11 15.65 27.64
N GLY A 592 -12.19 15.11 28.86
CA GLY A 592 -11.08 15.09 29.79
C GLY A 592 -10.54 16.48 30.18
N TRP A 593 -9.23 16.63 30.26
CA TRP A 593 -8.57 17.87 30.66
C TRP A 593 -8.82 19.01 29.67
N LEU A 594 -8.92 18.70 28.36
CA LEU A 594 -9.11 19.72 27.32
C LEU A 594 -10.48 20.38 27.43
N SER A 595 -11.54 19.61 27.65
CA SER A 595 -12.88 20.18 27.86
C SER A 595 -12.95 21.04 29.13
N ALA A 596 -12.27 20.63 30.21
CA ALA A 596 -12.18 21.43 31.41
C ALA A 596 -11.42 22.75 31.19
N ALA A 597 -10.33 22.70 30.43
CA ALA A 597 -9.56 23.90 30.10
C ALA A 597 -10.32 24.87 29.17
N LEU A 598 -11.10 24.36 28.23
CA LEU A 598 -11.93 25.16 27.32
C LEU A 598 -13.19 25.71 28.00
N ALA A 599 -13.76 24.99 28.96
CA ALA A 599 -14.89 25.47 29.77
C ALA A 599 -14.50 26.58 30.74
N SER A 600 -13.20 26.84 30.97
CA SER A 600 -12.75 28.08 31.59
C SER A 600 -13.13 29.27 30.71
N GLU A 601 -13.38 30.44 31.30
CA GLU A 601 -13.88 31.69 30.63
C GLU A 601 -12.97 32.22 29.50
N ARG A 602 -11.96 31.45 29.04
CA ARG A 602 -10.96 31.89 28.08
C ARG A 602 -11.30 31.59 26.62
N TYR A 603 -12.23 30.68 26.35
CA TYR A 603 -12.54 30.24 25.00
C TYR A 603 -14.04 30.10 24.75
N ASP A 604 -14.52 30.71 23.69
CA ASP A 604 -15.89 30.60 23.20
C ASP A 604 -15.95 29.69 21.98
N GLU A 605 -16.89 28.72 21.94
CA GLU A 605 -17.22 27.97 20.73
C GLU A 605 -17.87 28.93 19.72
N ILE A 606 -17.19 29.18 18.60
CA ILE A 606 -17.68 30.14 17.58
C ILE A 606 -18.30 29.45 16.37
N LEU A 607 -17.94 28.17 16.13
CA LEU A 607 -18.46 27.39 15.00
C LEU A 607 -18.25 25.90 15.25
N ARG A 608 -19.13 25.13 14.65
CA ARG A 608 -18.97 23.67 14.48
C ARG A 608 -19.11 23.35 12.99
N THR A 609 -18.09 22.71 12.39
CA THR A 609 -18.10 22.34 10.97
C THR A 609 -19.07 21.20 10.69
N PRO A 610 -19.44 20.93 9.44
CA PRO A 610 -19.96 19.63 9.04
C PRO A 610 -18.97 18.51 9.41
N PRO A 611 -19.45 17.25 9.60
CA PRO A 611 -18.56 16.12 9.80
C PRO A 611 -17.57 15.95 8.66
N THR A 612 -16.28 15.80 8.95
CA THR A 612 -15.24 15.49 7.97
C THR A 612 -15.39 14.07 7.42
N ASN A 613 -15.95 13.18 8.23
CA ASN A 613 -16.40 11.86 7.82
C ASN A 613 -17.94 11.81 7.86
N PRO A 614 -18.62 11.79 6.70
CA PRO A 614 -20.09 11.83 6.65
C PRO A 614 -20.78 10.67 7.38
N CYS A 615 -20.08 9.55 7.65
CA CYS A 615 -20.60 8.41 8.41
C CYS A 615 -20.42 8.57 9.92
N ARG A 616 -19.72 9.63 10.37
CA ARG A 616 -19.39 9.83 11.78
C ARG A 616 -19.69 11.26 12.20
N ALA A 617 -20.85 11.48 12.82
CA ALA A 617 -21.24 12.80 13.31
C ALA A 617 -20.23 13.40 14.31
N ASP A 618 -19.52 12.54 15.05
CA ASP A 618 -18.48 12.91 16.01
C ASP A 618 -17.16 13.39 15.36
N SER A 619 -17.05 13.33 14.02
CA SER A 619 -15.92 13.86 13.26
C SER A 619 -16.07 15.35 12.90
N ALA A 620 -17.14 16.02 13.32
CA ALA A 620 -17.26 17.48 13.18
C ALA A 620 -16.22 18.18 14.05
N ILE A 621 -15.66 19.29 13.55
CA ILE A 621 -14.64 20.08 14.25
C ILE A 621 -15.31 21.26 14.92
N MET A 622 -15.14 21.38 16.23
CA MET A 622 -15.52 22.55 17.02
C MET A 622 -14.37 23.55 17.00
N ILE A 623 -14.69 24.80 16.73
CA ILE A 623 -13.73 25.90 16.67
C ILE A 623 -13.99 26.79 17.89
N PHE A 624 -13.00 26.88 18.75
CA PHE A 624 -12.99 27.76 19.90
C PHE A 624 -12.05 28.94 19.63
N ARG A 625 -12.48 30.13 19.95
CA ARG A 625 -11.68 31.37 19.86
C ARG A 625 -11.38 31.90 21.26
N ARG A 626 -10.16 32.32 21.47
CA ARG A 626 -9.74 32.93 22.71
C ARG A 626 -10.50 34.25 22.94
N VAL A 627 -11.08 34.39 24.12
CA VAL A 627 -11.69 35.66 24.55
C VAL A 627 -10.57 36.64 24.85
N SER A 628 -10.49 37.74 24.11
CA SER A 628 -9.58 38.82 24.47
C SER A 628 -10.06 39.44 25.79
N ASP A 629 -9.20 39.47 26.80
CA ASP A 629 -9.45 40.24 28.00
C ASP A 629 -9.74 41.69 27.50
N GLY A 630 -11.00 42.12 27.61
CA GLY A 630 -11.48 43.35 27.06
C GLY A 630 -10.62 44.51 27.51
N SER A 631 -9.99 45.19 26.52
CA SER A 631 -9.39 46.51 26.69
C SER A 631 -10.44 47.56 26.87
#